data_bc219a1017f3f74a499c9ec772acee61
#
_entry.id   bc219a1017f3f74a499c9ec772acee61
#
_cell.length_a   1.000
_cell.length_b   1.000
_cell.length_c   1.000
_cell.angle_alpha   90.00
_cell.angle_beta   90.00
_cell.angle_gamma   90.00
#
_symmetry.space_group_name_H-M   'P 1'
#
loop_
_entity.id
_entity.type
_entity.pdbx_description
1 polymer ?
#
loop_
_entity_poly.entity_id
_entity_poly.type
_entity_poly.pdbx_seq_one_letter_code
_entity_poly.pdbx_strand_id
1 'polypeptide(L)' 'MTGMTDTISRFKELDYRESDGIEVSLLWSRIDNSLTVRVVDRKTDEKFRLAVQAHDAMDVFRHPFAYARAA' A
#
# COMPACT_ATOMS: atom_id res chain seq x y z
N MET A 1 -10.56 20.11 8.54
CA MET A 1 -10.74 19.49 7.55
C MET A 1 -9.77 19.66 6.52
N THR A 2 -9.38 20.76 6.19
CA THR A 2 -8.52 20.95 5.15
C THR A 2 -7.18 20.35 5.38
N GLY A 3 -6.64 20.40 6.56
CA GLY A 3 -5.33 19.85 6.81
C GLY A 3 -5.23 18.38 6.48
N MET A 4 -6.30 17.66 6.74
CA MET A 4 -6.30 16.28 6.43
C MET A 4 -6.27 16.05 4.95
N THR A 5 -6.91 16.90 4.21
CA THR A 5 -6.94 16.76 2.78
C THR A 5 -5.55 16.88 2.20
N ASP A 6 -4.75 17.79 2.72
CA ASP A 6 -3.40 17.97 2.22
C ASP A 6 -2.56 16.74 2.46
N THR A 7 -2.69 16.16 3.61
CA THR A 7 -1.93 14.98 3.94
C THR A 7 -2.30 13.82 3.04
N ILE A 8 -3.58 13.66 2.80
CA ILE A 8 -4.04 12.58 1.96
C ILE A 8 -3.66 12.78 0.52
N SER A 9 -3.63 14.03 0.05
CA SER A 9 -3.37 14.28 -1.35
C SER A 9 -1.96 13.92 -1.78
N ARG A 10 -1.06 13.64 -0.84
CA ARG A 10 0.28 13.23 -1.17
C ARG A 10 0.28 11.87 -1.86
N PHE A 11 -0.59 10.99 -1.41
CA PHE A 11 -0.70 9.67 -1.99
C PHE A 11 -2.08 9.48 -2.57
N LYS A 12 -2.14 8.86 -3.72
CA LYS A 12 -3.40 8.50 -4.33
C LYS A 12 -3.55 6.99 -4.27
N GLU A 13 -4.67 6.51 -3.76
CA GLU A 13 -4.95 5.08 -3.71
C GLU A 13 -5.40 4.65 -5.09
N LEU A 14 -4.63 3.80 -5.73
CA LEU A 14 -4.93 3.32 -7.07
C LEU A 14 -5.78 2.06 -7.03
N ASP A 15 -5.60 1.25 -6.00
CA ASP A 15 -6.36 0.03 -5.87
C ASP A 15 -6.41 -0.36 -4.41
N TYR A 16 -7.40 -1.16 -4.05
CA TYR A 16 -7.61 -1.56 -2.66
C TYR A 16 -8.34 -2.89 -2.66
N ARG A 17 -7.97 -3.75 -1.75
CA ARG A 17 -8.70 -4.97 -1.53
C ARG A 17 -8.65 -5.34 -0.06
N GLU A 18 -9.63 -6.08 0.38
CA GLU A 18 -9.67 -6.57 1.74
C GLU A 18 -10.14 -8.01 1.70
N SER A 19 -9.45 -8.87 2.43
CA SER A 19 -9.81 -10.26 2.48
C SER A 19 -9.39 -10.80 3.83
N ASP A 20 -10.32 -11.43 4.54
CA ASP A 20 -10.00 -12.11 5.78
C ASP A 20 -9.32 -11.21 6.81
N GLY A 21 -9.75 -9.98 6.88
CA GLY A 21 -9.21 -9.03 7.87
C GLY A 21 -7.92 -8.37 7.47
N ILE A 22 -7.45 -8.62 6.26
CA ILE A 22 -6.23 -8.03 5.76
C ILE A 22 -6.56 -7.04 4.66
N GLU A 23 -6.12 -5.80 4.84
CA GLU A 23 -6.34 -4.73 3.86
C GLU A 23 -5.05 -4.46 3.11
N VAL A 24 -5.14 -4.40 1.80
CA VAL A 24 -3.99 -4.12 0.94
C VAL A 24 -4.33 -2.96 0.04
N SER A 25 -3.49 -1.94 0.05
CA SER A 25 -3.70 -0.74 -0.77
C SER A 25 -2.50 -0.52 -1.67
N LEU A 26 -2.76 -0.13 -2.90
CA LEU A 26 -1.70 0.26 -3.82
C LEU A 26 -1.74 1.78 -3.91
N LEU A 27 -0.66 2.42 -3.49
CA LEU A 27 -0.60 3.86 -3.38
C LEU A 27 0.42 4.46 -4.33
N TRP A 28 0.09 5.61 -4.89
CA TRP A 28 0.99 6.33 -5.78
C TRP A 28 1.27 7.70 -5.17
N SER A 29 2.55 8.07 -5.09
CA SER A 29 2.95 9.36 -4.59
C SER A 29 3.12 10.32 -5.75
N ARG A 30 2.42 11.42 -5.71
CA ARG A 30 2.54 12.41 -6.77
C ARG A 30 3.78 13.26 -6.61
N ILE A 31 4.45 13.17 -5.48
CA ILE A 31 5.66 13.93 -5.24
C ILE A 31 6.84 13.38 -6.02
N ASP A 32 7.06 12.08 -5.91
CA ASP A 32 8.21 11.45 -6.55
C ASP A 32 7.82 10.31 -7.49
N ASN A 33 6.54 10.19 -7.77
CA ASN A 33 6.02 9.18 -8.70
C ASN A 33 6.31 7.75 -8.25
N SER A 34 6.46 7.53 -6.97
CA SER A 34 6.75 6.20 -6.46
C SER A 34 5.47 5.44 -6.15
N LEU A 35 5.58 4.12 -6.10
CA LEU A 35 4.48 3.24 -5.77
C LEU A 35 4.76 2.52 -4.47
N THR A 36 3.74 2.32 -3.67
CA THR A 36 3.85 1.66 -2.38
C THR A 36 2.67 0.72 -2.20
N VAL A 37 2.94 -0.48 -1.70
CA VAL A 37 1.88 -1.37 -1.30
C VAL A 37 1.83 -1.33 0.23
N ARG A 38 0.68 -0.99 0.77
CA ARG A 38 0.49 -0.87 2.21
C ARG A 38 -0.41 -2.00 2.66
N VAL A 39 -0.02 -2.66 3.74
CA VAL A 39 -0.78 -3.80 4.27
C VAL A 39 -1.13 -3.53 5.72
N VAL A 40 -2.38 -3.79 6.08
CA VAL A 40 -2.85 -3.70 7.45
C VAL A 40 -3.55 -5.01 7.77
N ASP A 41 -3.05 -5.73 8.76
CA ASP A 41 -3.67 -6.96 9.22
C ASP A 41 -4.39 -6.65 10.52
N ARG A 42 -5.70 -6.62 10.48
CA ARG A 42 -6.50 -6.26 11.63
C ARG A 42 -6.52 -7.31 12.72
N LYS A 43 -6.27 -8.55 12.37
CA LYS A 43 -6.28 -9.62 13.35
C LYS A 43 -5.08 -9.55 14.28
N THR A 44 -3.93 -9.24 13.72
CA THR A 44 -2.70 -9.17 14.50
C THR A 44 -2.24 -7.75 14.75
N ASP A 45 -2.93 -6.80 14.15
CA ASP A 45 -2.60 -5.39 14.25
C ASP A 45 -1.24 -5.09 13.63
N GLU A 46 -0.81 -5.90 12.69
CA GLU A 46 0.42 -5.68 11.97
C GLU A 46 0.22 -4.76 10.80
N LYS A 47 1.19 -3.90 10.56
CA LYS A 47 1.14 -2.97 9.43
C LYS A 47 2.51 -2.87 8.82
N PHE A 48 2.57 -2.85 7.50
CA PHE A 48 3.85 -2.62 6.84
C PHE A 48 3.62 -2.03 5.46
N ARG A 49 4.68 -1.54 4.86
CA ARG A 49 4.65 -0.95 3.54
C ARG A 49 5.82 -1.46 2.74
N LEU A 50 5.63 -1.62 1.44
CA LEU A 50 6.66 -2.08 0.54
C LEU A 50 6.75 -1.10 -0.61
N ALA A 51 7.94 -0.54 -0.85
CA ALA A 51 8.17 0.29 -2.01
C ALA A 51 8.29 -0.65 -3.21
N VAL A 52 7.59 -0.36 -4.28
CA VAL A 52 7.56 -1.27 -5.43
C VAL A 52 7.84 -0.54 -6.72
N GLN A 53 8.28 -1.29 -7.71
CA GLN A 53 8.48 -0.77 -9.06
C GLN A 53 7.18 -0.99 -9.83
N ALA A 54 6.96 -0.16 -10.84
CA ALA A 54 5.72 -0.25 -11.60
C ALA A 54 5.48 -1.64 -12.17
N HIS A 55 6.51 -2.28 -12.68
CA HIS A 55 6.34 -3.59 -13.31
C HIS A 55 6.07 -4.70 -12.29
N ASP A 56 6.34 -4.46 -11.01
CA ASP A 56 6.09 -5.44 -9.97
C ASP A 56 4.85 -5.11 -9.15
N ALA A 57 4.29 -3.93 -9.35
CA ALA A 57 3.25 -3.42 -8.45
C ALA A 57 2.07 -4.37 -8.26
N MET A 58 1.55 -4.90 -9.35
CA MET A 58 0.39 -5.77 -9.25
C MET A 58 0.71 -7.10 -8.58
N ASP A 59 1.91 -7.61 -8.81
CA ASP A 59 2.31 -8.85 -8.20
C ASP A 59 2.49 -8.67 -6.68
N VAL A 60 3.11 -7.57 -6.29
CA VAL A 60 3.28 -7.26 -4.87
C VAL A 60 1.92 -7.02 -4.22
N PHE A 61 1.02 -6.34 -4.95
CA PHE A 61 -0.31 -6.06 -4.43
C PHE A 61 -1.08 -7.35 -4.15
N ARG A 62 -0.90 -8.35 -4.99
CA ARG A 62 -1.58 -9.64 -4.81
C ARG A 62 -0.92 -10.53 -3.77
N HIS A 63 0.40 -10.42 -3.64
CA HIS A 63 1.16 -11.30 -2.76
C HIS A 63 2.14 -10.53 -1.87
N PRO A 64 1.65 -9.57 -1.09
CA PRO A 64 2.55 -8.70 -0.33
C PRO A 64 3.38 -9.44 0.71
N PHE A 65 2.82 -10.49 1.31
CA PHE A 65 3.57 -11.20 2.35
C PHE A 65 4.76 -11.96 1.78
N ALA A 66 4.67 -12.39 0.55
CA ALA A 66 5.79 -13.07 -0.09
C ALA A 66 6.96 -12.12 -0.25
N TYR A 67 6.67 -10.87 -0.61
CA TYR A 67 7.72 -9.88 -0.80
C TYR A 67 8.26 -9.38 0.53
N ALA A 68 7.41 -9.27 1.54
CA ALA A 68 7.86 -8.86 2.86
C ALA A 68 8.85 -9.84 3.45
N ARG A 69 8.63 -11.13 3.22
CA ARG A 69 9.55 -12.14 3.71
C ARG A 69 10.87 -12.12 2.98
N ALA A 70 10.84 -11.77 1.71
CA ALA A 70 12.05 -11.74 0.92
C ALA A 70 12.94 -10.57 1.30
N ALA A 71 12.33 -9.53 1.83
CA ALA A 71 13.09 -8.38 2.24
C ALA A 71 13.77 -8.66 3.57
#